data_9553d1716cbc4532bb3831f7f8d3ff05
#
_entry.id   9553d1716cbc4532bb3831f7f8d3ff05
#
_cell.length_a   1.000
_cell.length_b   1.000
_cell.length_c   1.000
_cell.angle_alpha   90.00
_cell.angle_beta   90.00
_cell.angle_gamma   90.00
#
_symmetry.space_group_name_H-M   'P 1'
#
loop_
_entity.id
_entity.type
_entity.pdbx_description
1 polymer ?
#
loop_
_entity_poly.entity_id
_entity_poly.type
_entity_poly.pdbx_seq_one_letter_code
_entity_poly.pdbx_strand_id
1 'polypeptide(L)'
;MPLEPVPAGRMRSVFALLCVGLVGLMGRMAWLQVFQASELEARARSVQTQRTQPLGTRRPIVDRTGRLVALDEERYRLWLHPRYFNLPGDAPTLIRPPADVAARLAPLLTLTEAEILQRIGDRPSGIKLIEGLDPETASTIRSAGISGVDLESYPY
;
A
#
# COMPACT_ATOMS: atom_id res chain seq x y z
N MET A 1 -34.21 15.21 47.63
CA MET A 1 -34.52 16.47 46.92
C MET A 1 -35.28 16.04 45.66
N PRO A 2 -36.61 16.26 45.55
CA PRO A 2 -37.36 15.87 44.36
C PRO A 2 -36.96 16.81 43.22
N LEU A 3 -36.59 16.21 42.09
CA LEU A 3 -36.29 16.91 40.84
C LEU A 3 -37.61 17.49 40.29
N GLU A 4 -37.72 18.79 40.19
CA GLU A 4 -38.88 19.43 39.56
C GLU A 4 -39.06 18.96 38.12
N PRO A 5 -40.27 18.64 37.69
CA PRO A 5 -40.52 18.18 36.32
C PRO A 5 -40.21 19.30 35.32
N VAL A 6 -39.34 19.02 34.36
CA VAL A 6 -38.99 19.95 33.27
C VAL A 6 -40.26 20.31 32.49
N PRO A 7 -40.59 21.61 32.32
CA PRO A 7 -41.81 22.02 31.62
C PRO A 7 -41.79 21.50 30.17
N ALA A 8 -42.88 20.83 29.77
CA ALA A 8 -43.02 20.16 28.47
C ALA A 8 -42.72 21.06 27.25
N GLY A 9 -42.91 22.37 27.37
CA GLY A 9 -42.55 23.34 26.34
C GLY A 9 -41.04 23.40 26.06
N ARG A 10 -40.21 23.44 27.12
CA ARG A 10 -38.75 23.49 27.00
C ARG A 10 -38.20 22.19 26.33
N MET A 11 -38.79 21.06 26.70
CA MET A 11 -38.40 19.79 26.12
C MET A 11 -38.72 19.71 24.62
N ARG A 12 -39.90 20.20 24.20
CA ARG A 12 -40.30 20.30 22.79
C ARG A 12 -39.40 21.25 22.01
N SER A 13 -39.00 22.38 22.57
CA SER A 13 -38.11 23.35 21.94
C SER A 13 -36.71 22.75 21.71
N VAL A 14 -36.14 22.07 22.71
CA VAL A 14 -34.85 21.39 22.60
C VAL A 14 -34.91 20.27 21.55
N PHE A 15 -35.99 19.47 21.57
CA PHE A 15 -36.17 18.41 20.59
C PHE A 15 -36.31 18.97 19.16
N ALA A 16 -37.07 20.02 18.96
CA ALA A 16 -37.21 20.69 17.66
C ALA A 16 -35.86 21.23 17.14
N LEU A 17 -35.07 21.86 18.04
CA LEU A 17 -33.72 22.35 17.68
C LEU A 17 -32.78 21.22 17.28
N LEU A 18 -32.82 20.09 17.98
CA LEU A 18 -32.04 18.90 17.62
C LEU A 18 -32.46 18.32 16.26
N CYS A 19 -33.78 18.24 16.01
CA CYS A 19 -34.30 17.78 14.72
C CYS A 19 -33.85 18.69 13.57
N VAL A 20 -33.91 20.01 13.74
CA VAL A 20 -33.44 20.97 12.72
C VAL A 20 -31.94 20.83 12.49
N GLY A 21 -31.15 20.67 13.55
CA GLY A 21 -29.72 20.42 13.45
C GLY A 21 -29.41 19.12 12.68
N LEU A 22 -30.15 18.06 13.00
CA LEU A 22 -29.99 16.76 12.33
C LEU A 22 -30.33 16.83 10.84
N VAL A 23 -31.44 17.48 10.49
CA VAL A 23 -31.84 17.69 9.08
C VAL A 23 -30.80 18.53 8.33
N GLY A 24 -30.25 19.58 8.97
CA GLY A 24 -29.16 20.36 8.40
C GLY A 24 -27.90 19.54 8.14
N LEU A 25 -27.54 18.66 9.09
CA LEU A 25 -26.38 17.76 8.94
C LEU A 25 -26.60 16.75 7.83
N MET A 26 -27.79 16.14 7.74
CA MET A 26 -28.15 15.21 6.67
C MET A 26 -28.11 15.89 5.30
N GLY A 27 -28.64 17.11 5.19
CA GLY A 27 -28.57 17.91 3.96
C GLY A 27 -27.12 18.21 3.54
N ARG A 28 -26.26 18.54 4.53
CA ARG A 28 -24.83 18.77 4.28
C ARG A 28 -24.13 17.52 3.80
N MET A 29 -24.41 16.38 4.42
CA MET A 29 -23.85 15.08 4.00
C MET A 29 -24.27 14.71 2.58
N ALA A 30 -25.58 14.86 2.27
CA ALA A 30 -26.10 14.59 0.93
C ALA A 30 -25.45 15.51 -0.11
N TRP A 31 -25.27 16.78 0.21
CA TRP A 31 -24.58 17.73 -0.68
C TRP A 31 -23.15 17.29 -0.98
N LEU A 32 -22.36 16.92 0.04
CA LEU A 32 -20.99 16.46 -0.13
C LEU A 32 -20.91 15.17 -0.95
N GLN A 33 -21.82 14.22 -0.72
CA GLN A 33 -21.80 12.92 -1.39
C GLN A 33 -22.30 12.98 -2.84
N VAL A 34 -23.20 13.89 -3.17
CA VAL A 34 -23.78 13.97 -4.53
C VAL A 34 -23.03 14.96 -5.40
N PHE A 35 -22.78 16.17 -4.88
CA PHE A 35 -22.22 17.26 -5.69
C PHE A 35 -20.70 17.37 -5.64
N GLN A 36 -20.05 16.91 -4.57
CA GLN A 36 -18.61 17.01 -4.43
C GLN A 36 -17.89 15.64 -4.50
N ALA A 37 -18.63 14.54 -4.67
CA ALA A 37 -18.04 13.21 -4.69
C ALA A 37 -16.97 13.06 -5.77
N SER A 38 -17.21 13.52 -6.98
CA SER A 38 -16.27 13.41 -8.10
C SER A 38 -14.99 14.26 -7.90
N GLU A 39 -15.13 15.45 -7.32
CA GLU A 39 -14.00 16.33 -7.05
C GLU A 39 -13.14 15.79 -5.90
N LEU A 40 -13.77 15.31 -4.83
CA LEU A 40 -13.11 14.69 -3.69
C LEU A 40 -12.39 13.39 -4.11
N GLU A 41 -13.02 12.59 -4.97
CA GLU A 41 -12.41 11.37 -5.52
C GLU A 41 -11.22 11.69 -6.41
N ALA A 42 -11.30 12.72 -7.26
CA ALA A 42 -10.18 13.19 -8.09
C ALA A 42 -9.00 13.66 -7.23
N ARG A 43 -9.27 14.41 -6.16
CA ARG A 43 -8.25 14.84 -5.19
C ARG A 43 -7.64 13.66 -4.44
N ALA A 44 -8.46 12.72 -3.97
CA ALA A 44 -7.98 11.51 -3.30
C ALA A 44 -7.08 10.67 -4.22
N ARG A 45 -7.47 10.50 -5.48
CA ARG A 45 -6.65 9.80 -6.49
C ARG A 45 -5.34 10.54 -6.76
N SER A 46 -5.34 11.87 -6.84
CA SER A 46 -4.10 12.63 -7.09
C SER A 46 -3.10 12.52 -5.94
N VAL A 47 -3.56 12.37 -4.71
CA VAL A 47 -2.71 12.16 -3.53
C VAL A 47 -2.24 10.70 -3.44
N GLN A 48 -3.12 9.75 -3.75
CA GLN A 48 -2.77 8.32 -3.74
C GLN A 48 -1.86 7.92 -4.91
N THR A 49 -2.04 8.52 -6.07
CA THR A 49 -1.12 8.43 -7.21
C THR A 49 -0.07 9.53 -7.12
N GLN A 50 0.62 9.63 -6.00
CA GLN A 50 1.92 10.30 -6.02
C GLN A 50 2.78 9.44 -6.96
N ARG A 51 2.81 9.83 -8.24
CA ARG A 51 3.70 9.25 -9.23
C ARG A 51 5.11 9.40 -8.67
N THR A 52 5.59 8.35 -8.05
CA THR A 52 7.03 8.14 -7.97
C THR A 52 7.46 8.12 -9.43
N GLN A 53 7.94 9.25 -9.96
CA GLN A 53 8.58 9.23 -11.26
C GLN A 53 9.72 8.22 -11.09
N PRO A 54 9.67 7.05 -11.77
CA PRO A 54 10.82 6.18 -11.77
C PRO A 54 11.97 7.05 -12.24
N LEU A 55 13.06 7.07 -11.51
CA LEU A 55 14.30 7.73 -11.92
C LEU A 55 14.56 7.22 -13.33
N GLY A 56 14.37 8.12 -14.32
CA GLY A 56 14.51 7.75 -15.73
C GLY A 56 15.90 7.17 -15.94
N THR A 57 15.97 6.04 -16.62
CA THR A 57 17.23 5.40 -17.03
C THR A 57 18.12 6.47 -17.66
N ARG A 58 19.29 6.68 -17.10
CA ARG A 58 20.24 7.66 -17.65
C ARG A 58 20.67 7.22 -19.03
N ARG A 59 21.00 8.18 -19.90
CA ARG A 59 21.51 7.85 -21.22
C ARG A 59 22.85 7.15 -21.09
N PRO A 60 23.12 6.12 -21.93
CA PRO A 60 24.41 5.46 -21.94
C PRO A 60 25.53 6.46 -22.22
N ILE A 61 26.63 6.33 -21.53
CA ILE A 61 27.83 7.11 -21.75
C ILE A 61 28.64 6.40 -22.82
N VAL A 62 28.86 7.07 -23.93
CA VAL A 62 29.68 6.55 -25.03
C VAL A 62 30.92 7.44 -25.20
N ASP A 63 32.03 6.85 -25.62
CA ASP A 63 33.24 7.58 -25.95
C ASP A 63 33.12 8.29 -27.32
N ARG A 64 34.15 9.04 -27.69
CA ARG A 64 34.21 9.75 -29.00
C ARG A 64 34.14 8.83 -30.23
N THR A 65 34.38 7.53 -30.05
CA THR A 65 34.32 6.51 -31.11
C THR A 65 33.00 5.76 -31.14
N GLY A 66 32.04 6.14 -30.26
CA GLY A 66 30.73 5.47 -30.12
C GLY A 66 30.77 4.20 -29.26
N ARG A 67 31.89 3.92 -28.60
CA ARG A 67 32.02 2.73 -27.75
C ARG A 67 31.33 3.01 -26.40
N LEU A 68 30.50 2.03 -25.99
CA LEU A 68 29.80 2.10 -24.69
C LEU A 68 30.81 2.08 -23.54
N VAL A 69 30.78 3.12 -22.68
CA VAL A 69 31.65 3.26 -21.50
C VAL A 69 30.91 2.93 -20.23
N ALA A 70 29.63 3.38 -20.11
CA ALA A 70 28.79 3.08 -18.96
C ALA A 70 27.31 3.06 -19.38
N LEU A 71 26.55 2.19 -18.76
CA LEU A 71 25.11 2.02 -18.93
C LEU A 71 24.48 1.80 -17.55
N ASP A 72 23.41 2.53 -17.25
CA ASP A 72 22.60 2.23 -16.08
C ASP A 72 21.86 0.91 -16.28
N GLU A 73 22.00 0.00 -15.35
CA GLU A 73 21.25 -1.24 -15.33
C GLU A 73 20.10 -1.13 -14.32
N GLU A 74 18.91 -1.58 -14.70
CA GLU A 74 17.79 -1.62 -13.79
C GLU A 74 17.94 -2.81 -12.83
N ARG A 75 17.97 -2.53 -11.55
CA ARG A 75 18.02 -3.52 -10.47
C ARG A 75 16.83 -3.38 -9.56
N TYR A 76 16.51 -4.44 -8.84
CA TYR A 76 15.34 -4.48 -7.97
C TYR A 76 15.73 -4.77 -6.52
N ARG A 77 14.97 -4.13 -5.61
CA ARG A 77 14.96 -4.43 -4.18
C ARG A 77 13.70 -5.20 -3.86
N LEU A 78 13.84 -6.23 -3.06
CA LEU A 78 12.73 -7.04 -2.58
C LEU A 78 12.38 -6.66 -1.16
N TRP A 79 11.12 -6.24 -1.00
CA TRP A 79 10.54 -5.90 0.30
C TRP A 79 9.52 -6.93 0.71
N LEU A 80 9.48 -7.24 2.02
CA LEU A 80 8.52 -8.16 2.60
C LEU A 80 7.64 -7.46 3.61
N HIS A 81 6.35 -7.80 3.56
CA HIS A 81 5.31 -7.28 4.43
C HIS A 81 4.49 -8.44 5.03
N PRO A 82 4.98 -9.13 6.07
CA PRO A 82 4.38 -10.34 6.63
C PRO A 82 2.90 -10.21 6.99
N ARG A 83 2.47 -9.01 7.41
CA ARG A 83 1.07 -8.71 7.71
C ARG A 83 0.10 -8.85 6.53
N TYR A 84 0.62 -8.93 5.31
CA TYR A 84 -0.15 -9.03 4.07
C TYR A 84 0.14 -10.30 3.29
N PHE A 85 0.87 -11.26 3.86
CA PHE A 85 1.20 -12.49 3.17
C PHE A 85 -0.05 -13.27 2.79
N ASN A 86 -0.22 -13.48 1.50
CA ASN A 86 -1.29 -14.30 0.93
C ASN A 86 -0.78 -14.92 -0.36
N LEU A 87 -1.24 -16.13 -0.67
CA LEU A 87 -0.83 -16.85 -1.86
C LEU A 87 -1.94 -16.81 -2.92
N PRO A 88 -1.60 -16.94 -4.21
CA PRO A 88 -2.58 -17.03 -5.27
C PRO A 88 -3.57 -18.15 -5.03
N GLY A 89 -4.88 -17.82 -5.04
CA GLY A 89 -5.96 -18.77 -4.78
C GLY A 89 -6.43 -18.84 -3.32
N ASP A 90 -5.74 -18.18 -2.40
CA ASP A 90 -6.20 -18.09 -1.01
C ASP A 90 -7.37 -17.10 -0.87
N ALA A 91 -8.16 -17.27 0.20
CA ALA A 91 -9.16 -16.26 0.57
C ALA A 91 -8.46 -14.93 0.88
N PRO A 92 -9.02 -13.77 0.45
CA PRO A 92 -8.39 -12.45 0.62
C PRO A 92 -8.09 -12.06 2.08
N THR A 93 -8.80 -12.67 3.03
CA THR A 93 -8.63 -12.42 4.46
C THR A 93 -7.62 -13.34 5.13
N LEU A 94 -7.11 -14.36 4.40
CA LEU A 94 -6.15 -15.32 4.94
C LEU A 94 -4.76 -14.69 4.95
N ILE A 95 -4.13 -14.66 6.13
CA ILE A 95 -2.73 -14.26 6.26
C ILE A 95 -1.91 -15.55 6.46
N ARG A 96 -0.99 -15.79 5.54
CA ARG A 96 -0.10 -16.96 5.60
C ARG A 96 1.05 -16.75 6.59
N PRO A 97 1.49 -17.81 7.27
CA PRO A 97 2.72 -17.77 8.06
C PRO A 97 3.94 -17.38 7.21
N PRO A 98 4.91 -16.67 7.76
CA PRO A 98 6.15 -16.34 7.04
C PRO A 98 6.90 -17.55 6.46
N ALA A 99 6.76 -18.73 7.09
CA ALA A 99 7.39 -19.97 6.63
C ALA A 99 6.87 -20.40 5.25
N ASP A 100 5.56 -20.30 4.98
CA ASP A 100 4.95 -20.69 3.71
C ASP A 100 5.47 -19.82 2.56
N VAL A 101 5.66 -18.52 2.82
CA VAL A 101 6.17 -17.57 1.84
C VAL A 101 7.69 -17.75 1.66
N ALA A 102 8.43 -18.00 2.74
CA ALA A 102 9.87 -18.29 2.67
C ALA A 102 10.15 -19.54 1.82
N ALA A 103 9.38 -20.62 2.01
CA ALA A 103 9.50 -21.84 1.21
C ALA A 103 9.28 -21.61 -0.30
N ARG A 104 8.40 -20.67 -0.66
CA ARG A 104 8.16 -20.30 -2.07
C ARG A 104 9.20 -19.35 -2.65
N LEU A 105 9.76 -18.46 -1.83
CA LEU A 105 10.77 -17.50 -2.27
C LEU A 105 12.18 -18.11 -2.35
N ALA A 106 12.52 -19.04 -1.46
CA ALA A 106 13.85 -19.66 -1.41
C ALA A 106 14.34 -20.20 -2.76
N PRO A 107 13.54 -20.97 -3.54
CA PRO A 107 13.99 -21.48 -4.85
C PRO A 107 14.19 -20.39 -5.91
N LEU A 108 13.61 -19.20 -5.73
CA LEU A 108 13.71 -18.06 -6.66
C LEU A 108 14.86 -17.12 -6.28
N LEU A 109 15.42 -17.28 -5.09
CA LEU A 109 16.46 -16.44 -4.53
C LEU A 109 17.69 -17.29 -4.18
N THR A 110 18.84 -16.65 -4.03
CA THR A 110 20.07 -17.32 -3.55
C THR A 110 20.10 -17.44 -2.02
N LEU A 111 18.92 -17.44 -1.36
CA LEU A 111 18.76 -17.48 0.08
C LEU A 111 18.03 -18.76 0.49
N THR A 112 18.41 -19.29 1.65
CA THR A 112 17.68 -20.39 2.27
C THR A 112 16.43 -19.92 2.99
N GLU A 113 15.45 -20.80 3.20
CA GLU A 113 14.24 -20.50 3.98
C GLU A 113 14.59 -19.98 5.38
N ALA A 114 15.59 -20.56 6.03
CA ALA A 114 16.04 -20.16 7.36
C ALA A 114 16.60 -18.72 7.38
N GLU A 115 17.37 -18.34 6.37
CA GLU A 115 17.89 -16.98 6.23
C GLU A 115 16.77 -15.96 5.98
N ILE A 116 15.78 -16.33 5.16
CA ILE A 116 14.60 -15.47 4.91
C ILE A 116 13.85 -15.26 6.21
N LEU A 117 13.55 -16.33 6.95
CA LEU A 117 12.85 -16.25 8.23
C LEU A 117 13.62 -15.45 9.28
N GLN A 118 14.95 -15.63 9.36
CA GLN A 118 15.80 -14.85 10.25
C GLN A 118 15.75 -13.34 9.93
N ARG A 119 15.73 -12.97 8.65
CA ARG A 119 15.63 -11.56 8.23
C ARG A 119 14.25 -10.96 8.49
N ILE A 120 13.20 -11.76 8.38
CA ILE A 120 11.84 -11.36 8.73
C ILE A 120 11.76 -11.05 10.24
N GLY A 121 12.23 -11.96 11.09
CA GLY A 121 12.12 -11.83 12.55
C GLY A 121 10.66 -11.56 12.95
N ASP A 122 10.48 -10.70 13.98
CA ASP A 122 9.15 -10.33 14.49
C ASP A 122 8.55 -9.08 13.83
N ARG A 123 9.14 -8.60 12.73
CA ARG A 123 8.69 -7.36 12.07
C ARG A 123 7.47 -7.62 11.20
N PRO A 124 6.40 -6.80 11.33
CA PRO A 124 5.16 -7.03 10.59
C PRO A 124 5.21 -6.50 9.14
N SER A 125 6.16 -5.63 8.80
CA SER A 125 6.19 -4.95 7.50
C SER A 125 7.51 -4.21 7.25
N GLY A 126 7.78 -3.86 5.98
CA GLY A 126 8.90 -3.00 5.60
C GLY A 126 10.26 -3.65 5.76
N ILE A 127 10.37 -4.94 5.47
CA ILE A 127 11.60 -5.71 5.61
C ILE A 127 12.28 -5.77 4.24
N LYS A 128 13.44 -5.12 4.10
CA LYS A 128 14.28 -5.29 2.91
C LYS A 128 14.97 -6.65 2.97
N LEU A 129 14.56 -7.57 2.11
CA LEU A 129 15.12 -8.93 2.09
C LEU A 129 16.43 -8.99 1.32
N ILE A 130 16.45 -8.47 0.11
CA ILE A 130 17.60 -8.52 -0.79
C ILE A 130 17.61 -7.28 -1.69
N GLU A 131 18.79 -6.90 -2.15
CA GLU A 131 19.03 -5.79 -3.08
C GLU A 131 19.90 -6.28 -4.24
N GLY A 132 19.73 -5.68 -5.41
CA GLY A 132 20.52 -6.03 -6.59
C GLY A 132 19.96 -7.16 -7.43
N LEU A 133 18.66 -7.48 -7.28
CA LEU A 133 18.02 -8.49 -8.12
C LEU A 133 18.00 -8.03 -9.58
N ASP A 134 18.28 -8.96 -10.47
CA ASP A 134 18.15 -8.79 -11.91
C ASP A 134 16.67 -8.73 -12.35
N PRO A 135 16.37 -8.12 -13.50
CA PRO A 135 15.01 -7.99 -14.01
C PRO A 135 14.31 -9.32 -14.25
N GLU A 136 15.03 -10.37 -14.62
CA GLU A 136 14.49 -11.70 -14.89
C GLU A 136 13.98 -12.36 -13.61
N THR A 137 14.81 -12.39 -12.56
CA THR A 137 14.42 -12.88 -11.23
C THR A 137 13.27 -12.06 -10.66
N ALA A 138 13.30 -10.71 -10.81
CA ALA A 138 12.22 -9.84 -10.37
C ALA A 138 10.90 -10.16 -11.09
N SER A 139 10.94 -10.43 -12.41
CA SER A 139 9.74 -10.80 -13.17
C SER A 139 9.16 -12.14 -12.71
N THR A 140 10.03 -13.11 -12.41
CA THR A 140 9.64 -14.42 -11.89
C THR A 140 8.97 -14.31 -10.53
N ILE A 141 9.53 -13.50 -9.61
CA ILE A 141 8.92 -13.25 -8.31
C ILE A 141 7.56 -12.55 -8.46
N ARG A 142 7.46 -11.59 -9.37
CA ARG A 142 6.19 -10.89 -9.66
C ARG A 142 5.14 -11.85 -10.19
N SER A 143 5.51 -12.77 -11.09
CA SER A 143 4.60 -13.77 -11.63
C SER A 143 4.14 -14.81 -10.60
N ALA A 144 4.91 -15.01 -9.53
CA ALA A 144 4.51 -15.87 -8.43
C ALA A 144 3.27 -15.33 -7.65
N GLY A 145 2.94 -14.05 -7.80
CA GLY A 145 1.70 -13.44 -7.33
C GLY A 145 1.52 -13.48 -5.81
N ILE A 146 2.61 -13.43 -5.03
CA ILE A 146 2.57 -13.50 -3.58
C ILE A 146 2.27 -12.10 -3.03
N SER A 147 1.14 -11.92 -2.35
CA SER A 147 0.82 -10.65 -1.70
C SER A 147 1.75 -10.41 -0.52
N GLY A 148 2.08 -9.14 -0.29
CA GLY A 148 3.04 -8.74 0.75
C GLY A 148 4.50 -8.90 0.33
N VAL A 149 4.75 -9.16 -0.95
CA VAL A 149 6.08 -9.19 -1.58
C VAL A 149 6.13 -8.09 -2.62
N ASP A 150 6.89 -7.03 -2.36
CA ASP A 150 6.99 -5.85 -3.22
C ASP A 150 8.38 -5.72 -3.85
N LEU A 151 8.39 -5.32 -5.11
CA LEU A 151 9.60 -5.11 -5.90
C LEU A 151 9.72 -3.63 -6.27
N GLU A 152 10.77 -3.00 -5.77
CA GLU A 152 11.13 -1.61 -6.06
C GLU A 152 12.29 -1.57 -7.05
N SER A 153 12.08 -0.97 -8.23
CA SER A 153 13.16 -0.77 -9.19
C SER A 153 14.03 0.43 -8.81
N TYR A 154 15.32 0.33 -9.07
CA TYR A 154 16.26 1.42 -8.91
C TYR A 154 17.39 1.33 -9.95
N PRO A 155 17.95 2.46 -10.40
CA PRO A 155 19.11 2.48 -11.29
C PRO A 155 20.38 2.08 -10.51
N TYR A 156 21.16 1.21 -11.09
CA TYR A 156 22.44 0.71 -10.53
C TYR A 156 23.61 1.11 -11.41
#